data_142dfac73d81d9cb92f12e68811af5f3
#
_entry.id   142dfac73d81d9cb92f12e68811af5f3
#
_cell.length_a   1.000
_cell.length_b   1.000
_cell.length_c   1.000
_cell.angle_alpha   90.00
_cell.angle_beta   90.00
_cell.angle_gamma   90.00
#
_symmetry.space_group_name_H-M   'P 1'
#
loop_
_entity.id
_entity.type
_entity.pdbx_description
1 polymer ?
#
loop_
_entity_poly.entity_id
_entity_poly.type
_entity_poly.pdbx_seq_one_letter_code
_entity_poly.pdbx_strand_id
1 'polypeptide(L)'
;DPEMSRGLGDVYKRQLYPHMTVYDNMAFGLKLRKVPKDQIDKAVREAARILDLEKLLDRKPKALSGGQRQRVAMGRAIVRNPKVFLMDEPLSNLDAKLRVQMRIEISKIHQRLGATIIYVTHDQTEAMTLGTRIVVMKDGVVQQVDTPQNLYQKPGNLFVAGFMGSPQMNFLDAVISEKGGNLIAKVGEHELVIPAAKAKALKDGGYVGKTVVLGIRPEDIHDSQMFIEASPSAPMTSVVKVYELLGAEVFLYFDVNGTQVTARVDPRTTAKTGDPIKFAFDMEKSHFFDKETELTICN
;
A
#
# COMPACT_ATOMS: atom_id res chain seq x y z
N ASP A 1 17.66 -5.37 25.77
CA ASP A 1 19.05 -5.20 26.23
C ASP A 1 19.45 -3.72 26.14
N PRO A 2 19.74 -3.02 27.26
CA PRO A 2 20.04 -1.59 27.23
C PRO A 2 21.37 -1.22 26.56
N GLU A 3 22.22 -2.19 26.30
CA GLU A 3 23.59 -1.93 25.80
C GLU A 3 23.73 -1.95 24.27
N MET A 4 22.75 -2.45 23.53
CA MET A 4 22.87 -2.58 22.07
C MET A 4 22.47 -1.37 21.25
N SER A 5 22.06 -0.24 21.83
CA SER A 5 21.71 0.97 21.06
C SER A 5 22.78 2.06 21.08
N ARG A 6 24.03 1.72 20.95
CA ARG A 6 25.09 2.71 20.63
C ARG A 6 25.17 3.02 19.13
N GLY A 7 24.15 2.63 18.38
CA GLY A 7 24.04 2.83 16.94
C GLY A 7 23.20 4.06 16.54
N LEU A 8 23.07 4.24 15.25
CA LEU A 8 22.41 5.37 14.57
C LEU A 8 20.88 5.42 14.74
N GLY A 9 20.25 4.42 15.39
CA GLY A 9 18.82 4.29 15.50
C GLY A 9 18.32 3.91 16.90
N ASP A 10 17.06 4.13 17.17
CA ASP A 10 16.39 3.71 18.40
C ASP A 10 15.16 2.84 18.06
N VAL A 11 15.00 1.74 18.82
CA VAL A 11 13.89 0.80 18.62
C VAL A 11 12.70 1.23 19.44
N TYR A 12 11.56 1.38 18.78
CA TYR A 12 10.29 1.67 19.40
C TYR A 12 9.76 0.43 20.14
N LYS A 13 9.72 0.47 21.48
CA LYS A 13 9.12 -0.57 22.33
C LYS A 13 7.73 -0.14 22.79
N ARG A 14 6.68 -0.91 22.41
CA ARG A 14 5.28 -0.61 22.68
C ARG A 14 4.91 -0.65 24.17
N GLN A 15 5.60 -1.44 24.99
CA GLN A 15 5.25 -1.62 26.39
C GLN A 15 5.67 -0.43 27.25
N LEU A 16 4.69 0.22 27.86
CA LEU A 16 4.91 1.25 28.87
C LEU A 16 5.10 0.62 30.25
N TYR A 17 5.88 1.28 31.10
CA TYR A 17 6.00 0.91 32.50
C TYR A 17 4.71 1.30 33.23
N PRO A 18 3.90 0.33 33.72
CA PRO A 18 2.54 0.61 34.21
C PRO A 18 2.50 1.40 35.53
N HIS A 19 3.56 1.34 36.31
CA HIS A 19 3.70 2.03 37.59
C HIS A 19 4.20 3.48 37.44
N MET A 20 4.79 3.84 36.28
CA MET A 20 5.31 5.16 35.99
C MET A 20 4.25 6.07 35.37
N THR A 21 4.37 7.38 35.62
CA THR A 21 3.58 8.39 34.90
C THR A 21 3.97 8.45 33.42
N VAL A 22 3.22 9.20 32.60
CA VAL A 22 3.59 9.52 31.21
C VAL A 22 4.95 10.21 31.20
N TYR A 23 5.13 11.22 32.04
CA TYR A 23 6.41 11.93 32.19
C TYR A 23 7.55 10.96 32.49
N ASP A 24 7.41 10.12 33.49
CA ASP A 24 8.44 9.18 33.90
C ASP A 24 8.73 8.12 32.83
N ASN A 25 7.71 7.65 32.13
CA ASN A 25 7.90 6.75 31.00
C ASN A 25 8.77 7.40 29.90
N MET A 26 8.51 8.66 29.56
CA MET A 26 9.29 9.40 28.55
C MET A 26 10.71 9.71 29.06
N ALA A 27 10.84 10.15 30.31
CA ALA A 27 12.11 10.53 30.91
C ALA A 27 13.04 9.34 31.21
N PHE A 28 12.51 8.12 31.30
CA PHE A 28 13.23 6.96 31.84
C PHE A 28 14.59 6.73 31.15
N GLY A 29 14.62 6.71 29.83
CA GLY A 29 15.87 6.50 29.09
C GLY A 29 16.93 7.58 29.31
N LEU A 30 16.50 8.84 29.49
CA LEU A 30 17.40 9.96 29.79
C LEU A 30 17.92 9.89 31.23
N LYS A 31 17.05 9.50 32.18
CA LYS A 31 17.45 9.29 33.59
C LYS A 31 18.52 8.20 33.71
N LEU A 32 18.39 7.09 32.98
CA LEU A 32 19.41 6.03 32.96
C LEU A 32 20.75 6.50 32.39
N ARG A 33 20.73 7.44 31.44
CA ARG A 33 21.93 8.06 30.87
C ARG A 33 22.50 9.19 31.76
N LYS A 34 21.91 9.41 32.94
CA LYS A 34 22.32 10.46 33.89
C LYS A 34 22.32 11.87 33.27
N VAL A 35 21.38 12.13 32.36
CA VAL A 35 21.19 13.47 31.77
C VAL A 35 20.72 14.43 32.87
N PRO A 36 21.15 15.71 32.91
CA PRO A 36 20.71 16.71 33.87
C PRO A 36 19.18 16.89 33.87
N LYS A 37 18.59 17.12 35.06
CA LYS A 37 17.13 17.15 35.23
C LYS A 37 16.43 18.22 34.41
N ASP A 38 17.05 19.40 34.27
CA ASP A 38 16.57 20.52 33.46
C ASP A 38 16.48 20.14 31.95
N GLN A 39 17.49 19.43 31.46
CA GLN A 39 17.51 18.94 30.09
C GLN A 39 16.47 17.83 29.86
N ILE A 40 16.26 16.95 30.85
CA ILE A 40 15.20 15.92 30.79
C ILE A 40 13.83 16.60 30.73
N ASP A 41 13.56 17.58 31.61
CA ASP A 41 12.27 18.27 31.63
C ASP A 41 11.99 18.99 30.31
N LYS A 42 12.98 19.69 29.77
CA LYS A 42 12.89 20.34 28.48
C LYS A 42 12.57 19.36 27.36
N ALA A 43 13.30 18.25 27.25
CA ALA A 43 13.10 17.24 26.21
C ALA A 43 11.74 16.55 26.31
N VAL A 44 11.30 16.20 27.54
CA VAL A 44 10.00 15.56 27.78
C VAL A 44 8.84 16.50 27.41
N ARG A 45 8.89 17.77 27.82
CA ARG A 45 7.83 18.74 27.51
C ARG A 45 7.77 19.05 26.01
N GLU A 46 8.92 19.15 25.35
CA GLU A 46 8.97 19.35 23.90
C GLU A 46 8.35 18.16 23.16
N ALA A 47 8.73 16.93 23.51
CA ALA A 47 8.13 15.73 22.93
C ALA A 47 6.63 15.61 23.27
N ALA A 48 6.23 15.97 24.50
CA ALA A 48 4.82 15.97 24.90
C ALA A 48 3.99 16.96 24.07
N ARG A 49 4.55 18.13 23.76
CA ARG A 49 3.92 19.14 22.91
C ARG A 49 3.74 18.63 21.46
N ILE A 50 4.77 17.98 20.89
CA ILE A 50 4.71 17.38 19.56
C ILE A 50 3.60 16.32 19.46
N LEU A 51 3.42 15.56 20.58
CA LEU A 51 2.52 14.41 20.66
C LEU A 51 1.14 14.73 21.25
N ASP A 52 0.87 15.99 21.60
CA ASP A 52 -0.36 16.42 22.29
C ASP A 52 -0.60 15.63 23.61
N LEU A 53 0.46 15.48 24.42
CA LEU A 53 0.44 14.75 25.70
C LEU A 53 0.64 15.66 26.92
N GLU A 54 0.80 16.98 26.75
CA GLU A 54 1.14 17.91 27.83
C GLU A 54 0.20 17.79 29.02
N LYS A 55 -1.12 17.71 28.77
CA LYS A 55 -2.15 17.57 29.84
C LYS A 55 -2.23 16.18 30.45
N LEU A 56 -1.44 15.25 29.97
CA LEU A 56 -1.46 13.83 30.38
C LEU A 56 -0.18 13.40 31.09
N LEU A 57 0.79 14.28 31.25
CA LEU A 57 2.13 13.96 31.79
C LEU A 57 2.08 13.28 33.18
N ASP A 58 1.14 13.66 34.04
CA ASP A 58 1.00 13.13 35.37
C ASP A 58 0.15 11.84 35.45
N ARG A 59 -0.48 11.44 34.34
CA ARG A 59 -1.30 10.23 34.30
C ARG A 59 -0.45 8.98 34.19
N LYS A 60 -1.01 7.85 34.64
CA LYS A 60 -0.43 6.52 34.45
C LYS A 60 -1.03 5.85 33.21
N PRO A 61 -0.35 4.86 32.59
CA PRO A 61 -0.82 4.16 31.39
C PRO A 61 -2.24 3.59 31.48
N LYS A 62 -2.67 3.17 32.68
CA LYS A 62 -4.03 2.67 32.93
C LYS A 62 -5.13 3.72 32.65
N ALA A 63 -4.83 5.00 32.80
CA ALA A 63 -5.76 6.11 32.59
C ALA A 63 -5.70 6.68 31.17
N LEU A 64 -5.10 5.98 30.22
CA LEU A 64 -4.91 6.42 28.85
C LEU A 64 -5.68 5.56 27.86
N SER A 65 -6.16 6.18 26.77
CA SER A 65 -6.68 5.44 25.61
C SER A 65 -5.56 4.68 24.87
N GLY A 66 -5.91 3.74 23.98
CA GLY A 66 -4.94 3.00 23.16
C GLY A 66 -4.00 3.93 22.39
N GLY A 67 -4.55 4.92 21.67
CA GLY A 67 -3.75 5.90 20.92
C GLY A 67 -2.89 6.81 21.80
N GLN A 68 -3.38 7.17 22.99
CA GLN A 68 -2.56 7.92 23.96
C GLN A 68 -1.38 7.09 24.45
N ARG A 69 -1.58 5.81 24.77
CA ARG A 69 -0.47 4.89 25.14
C ARG A 69 0.54 4.78 24.02
N GLN A 70 0.06 4.67 22.77
CA GLN A 70 0.92 4.62 21.58
C GLN A 70 1.78 5.88 21.45
N ARG A 71 1.17 7.07 21.59
CA ARG A 71 1.90 8.35 21.55
C ARG A 71 2.95 8.45 22.67
N VAL A 72 2.65 7.97 23.88
CA VAL A 72 3.64 7.94 24.97
C VAL A 72 4.81 7.03 24.64
N ALA A 73 4.56 5.88 24.04
CA ALA A 73 5.63 4.99 23.63
C ALA A 73 6.50 5.62 22.51
N MET A 74 5.92 6.36 21.56
CA MET A 74 6.68 7.18 20.59
C MET A 74 7.48 8.27 21.29
N GLY A 75 6.91 8.94 22.31
CA GLY A 75 7.60 9.96 23.09
C GLY A 75 8.87 9.46 23.77
N ARG A 76 8.87 8.20 24.23
CA ARG A 76 10.07 7.56 24.80
C ARG A 76 11.23 7.46 23.80
N ALA A 77 10.93 7.31 22.51
CA ALA A 77 11.95 7.33 21.46
C ALA A 77 12.35 8.76 21.09
N ILE A 78 11.40 9.66 20.94
CA ILE A 78 11.61 11.07 20.51
C ILE A 78 12.53 11.82 21.48
N VAL A 79 12.33 11.67 22.79
CA VAL A 79 13.14 12.37 23.82
C VAL A 79 14.63 12.07 23.73
N ARG A 80 15.01 10.96 23.10
CA ARG A 80 16.41 10.57 22.88
C ARG A 80 17.05 11.28 21.68
N ASN A 81 16.24 12.02 20.91
CA ASN A 81 16.64 12.70 19.69
C ASN A 81 17.45 11.80 18.73
N PRO A 82 16.91 10.64 18.32
CA PRO A 82 17.62 9.71 17.47
C PRO A 82 17.72 10.27 16.03
N LYS A 83 18.79 9.93 15.33
CA LYS A 83 18.92 10.25 13.89
C LYS A 83 17.98 9.41 13.03
N VAL A 84 17.64 8.21 13.49
CA VAL A 84 16.76 7.26 12.80
C VAL A 84 15.80 6.62 13.81
N PHE A 85 14.50 6.60 13.47
CA PHE A 85 13.48 5.85 14.20
C PHE A 85 13.25 4.50 13.54
N LEU A 86 13.21 3.43 14.33
CA LEU A 86 12.85 2.10 13.89
C LEU A 86 11.48 1.75 14.49
N MET A 87 10.47 1.61 13.63
CA MET A 87 9.10 1.27 14.00
C MET A 87 8.72 -0.07 13.38
N ASP A 88 8.53 -1.08 14.23
CA ASP A 88 8.14 -2.41 13.81
C ASP A 88 6.65 -2.62 14.09
N GLU A 89 5.85 -2.66 13.03
CA GLU A 89 4.39 -2.82 13.03
C GLU A 89 3.66 -1.99 14.12
N PRO A 90 3.87 -0.67 14.20
CA PRO A 90 3.41 0.12 15.33
C PRO A 90 1.88 0.18 15.47
N LEU A 91 1.12 -0.08 14.42
CA LEU A 91 -0.35 0.06 14.42
C LEU A 91 -1.11 -1.28 14.34
N SER A 92 -0.43 -2.43 14.28
CA SER A 92 -1.04 -3.74 14.05
C SER A 92 -2.11 -4.14 15.09
N ASN A 93 -2.00 -3.68 16.35
CA ASN A 93 -2.91 -4.03 17.45
C ASN A 93 -4.00 -2.97 17.71
N LEU A 94 -4.25 -2.06 16.77
CA LEU A 94 -5.24 -1.01 16.91
C LEU A 94 -6.49 -1.34 16.08
N ASP A 95 -7.66 -0.92 16.58
CA ASP A 95 -8.89 -0.94 15.80
C ASP A 95 -8.81 -0.02 14.59
N ALA A 96 -9.67 -0.22 13.59
CA ALA A 96 -9.63 0.48 12.30
C ALA A 96 -9.71 2.01 12.47
N LYS A 97 -10.59 2.52 13.34
CA LYS A 97 -10.76 3.96 13.57
C LYS A 97 -9.50 4.58 14.19
N LEU A 98 -8.94 3.92 15.20
CA LEU A 98 -7.75 4.38 15.88
C LEU A 98 -6.52 4.29 14.97
N ARG A 99 -6.45 3.27 14.11
CA ARG A 99 -5.37 3.11 13.12
C ARG A 99 -5.33 4.29 12.14
N VAL A 100 -6.50 4.72 11.61
CA VAL A 100 -6.59 5.91 10.75
C VAL A 100 -6.09 7.16 11.47
N GLN A 101 -6.55 7.40 12.71
CA GLN A 101 -6.09 8.54 13.51
C GLN A 101 -4.58 8.53 13.73
N MET A 102 -4.04 7.35 14.08
CA MET A 102 -2.60 7.23 14.36
C MET A 102 -1.73 7.39 13.11
N ARG A 103 -2.18 6.96 11.93
CA ARG A 103 -1.48 7.25 10.67
C ARG A 103 -1.34 8.76 10.46
N ILE A 104 -2.42 9.51 10.64
CA ILE A 104 -2.40 10.98 10.52
C ILE A 104 -1.41 11.58 11.53
N GLU A 105 -1.41 11.11 12.77
CA GLU A 105 -0.51 11.62 13.81
C GLU A 105 0.97 11.28 13.50
N ILE A 106 1.27 10.07 13.04
CA ILE A 106 2.63 9.67 12.64
C ILE A 106 3.12 10.56 11.47
N SER A 107 2.27 10.82 10.48
CA SER A 107 2.62 11.72 9.37
C SER A 107 2.95 13.14 9.86
N LYS A 108 2.13 13.69 10.74
CA LYS A 108 2.40 15.02 11.35
C LYS A 108 3.70 15.03 12.15
N ILE A 109 3.94 13.97 12.93
CA ILE A 109 5.16 13.84 13.74
C ILE A 109 6.38 13.75 12.85
N HIS A 110 6.33 12.95 11.77
CA HIS A 110 7.42 12.87 10.80
C HIS A 110 7.76 14.24 10.21
N GLN A 111 6.75 15.02 9.78
CA GLN A 111 6.95 16.36 9.25
C GLN A 111 7.56 17.33 10.28
N ARG A 112 7.15 17.24 11.56
CA ARG A 112 7.65 18.11 12.63
C ARG A 112 9.09 17.76 13.05
N LEU A 113 9.44 16.47 13.04
CA LEU A 113 10.76 16.01 13.48
C LEU A 113 11.82 16.12 12.39
N GLY A 114 11.46 15.98 11.12
CA GLY A 114 12.39 15.93 10.00
C GLY A 114 13.40 14.76 10.09
N ALA A 115 13.10 13.75 10.90
CA ALA A 115 13.99 12.62 11.14
C ALA A 115 13.68 11.47 10.17
N THR A 116 14.68 10.65 9.87
CA THR A 116 14.49 9.43 9.10
C THR A 116 13.72 8.39 9.92
N ILE A 117 12.64 7.83 9.36
CA ILE A 117 11.86 6.76 9.97
C ILE A 117 11.94 5.51 9.10
N ILE A 118 12.35 4.40 9.67
CA ILE A 118 12.20 3.07 9.08
C ILE A 118 10.97 2.43 9.71
N TYR A 119 9.96 2.19 8.88
CA TYR A 119 8.64 1.72 9.30
C TYR A 119 8.36 0.36 8.67
N VAL A 120 8.22 -0.67 9.49
CA VAL A 120 7.86 -2.01 9.04
C VAL A 120 6.36 -2.20 9.21
N THR A 121 5.68 -2.66 8.18
CA THR A 121 4.25 -2.98 8.20
C THR A 121 3.92 -4.05 7.16
N HIS A 122 2.86 -4.80 7.40
CA HIS A 122 2.20 -5.66 6.41
C HIS A 122 0.94 -4.99 5.83
N ASP A 123 0.56 -3.80 6.31
CA ASP A 123 -0.60 -3.04 5.83
C ASP A 123 -0.17 -2.11 4.68
N GLN A 124 -0.65 -2.39 3.47
CA GLN A 124 -0.35 -1.60 2.27
C GLN A 124 -0.81 -0.14 2.41
N THR A 125 -1.95 0.10 3.07
CA THR A 125 -2.47 1.45 3.27
C THR A 125 -1.53 2.28 4.15
N GLU A 126 -0.95 1.65 5.18
CA GLU A 126 0.09 2.31 5.99
C GLU A 126 1.31 2.66 5.14
N ALA A 127 1.83 1.69 4.39
CA ALA A 127 3.00 1.89 3.54
C ALA A 127 2.76 2.99 2.50
N MET A 128 1.63 2.95 1.78
CA MET A 128 1.28 3.92 0.74
C MET A 128 1.04 5.34 1.27
N THR A 129 0.51 5.47 2.51
CA THR A 129 0.17 6.79 3.08
C THR A 129 1.29 7.44 3.87
N LEU A 130 2.15 6.65 4.50
CA LEU A 130 3.24 7.14 5.37
C LEU A 130 4.59 7.16 4.67
N GLY A 131 4.82 6.23 3.75
CA GLY A 131 6.13 6.06 3.10
C GLY A 131 6.40 7.13 2.05
N THR A 132 7.58 7.74 2.10
CA THR A 132 8.15 8.51 0.98
C THR A 132 8.85 7.58 -0.01
N ARG A 133 9.35 6.45 0.48
CA ARG A 133 9.88 5.30 -0.25
C ARG A 133 9.39 4.03 0.42
N ILE A 134 9.05 3.03 -0.39
CA ILE A 134 8.64 1.71 0.09
C ILE A 134 9.62 0.67 -0.44
N VAL A 135 9.97 -0.27 0.41
CA VAL A 135 10.74 -1.48 0.06
C VAL A 135 9.77 -2.66 0.11
N VAL A 136 9.45 -3.22 -1.04
CA VAL A 136 8.65 -4.45 -1.12
C VAL A 136 9.58 -5.65 -1.01
N MET A 137 9.29 -6.55 -0.08
CA MET A 137 10.11 -7.74 0.19
C MET A 137 9.28 -9.02 0.05
N LYS A 138 9.90 -10.08 -0.46
CA LYS A 138 9.38 -11.45 -0.49
C LYS A 138 10.48 -12.41 -0.06
N ASP A 139 10.20 -13.24 0.93
CA ASP A 139 11.14 -14.28 1.40
C ASP A 139 12.54 -13.75 1.73
N GLY A 140 12.62 -12.58 2.36
CA GLY A 140 13.88 -11.93 2.72
C GLY A 140 14.60 -11.21 1.58
N VAL A 141 14.06 -11.27 0.34
CA VAL A 141 14.64 -10.64 -0.85
C VAL A 141 13.86 -9.37 -1.22
N VAL A 142 14.58 -8.29 -1.50
CA VAL A 142 13.99 -7.05 -1.98
C VAL A 142 13.50 -7.23 -3.41
N GLN A 143 12.20 -6.99 -3.64
CA GLN A 143 11.56 -7.09 -4.96
C GLN A 143 11.59 -5.77 -5.73
N GLN A 144 11.31 -4.67 -5.04
CA GLN A 144 11.36 -3.33 -5.61
C GLN A 144 11.50 -2.28 -4.51
N VAL A 145 12.20 -1.20 -4.82
CA VAL A 145 12.31 0.00 -3.94
C VAL A 145 11.95 1.22 -4.75
N ASP A 146 10.84 1.86 -4.40
CA ASP A 146 10.39 3.05 -5.15
C ASP A 146 9.45 3.93 -4.30
N THR A 147 8.95 5.02 -4.90
CA THR A 147 7.86 5.82 -4.34
C THR A 147 6.56 5.00 -4.34
N PRO A 148 5.61 5.28 -3.42
CA PRO A 148 4.31 4.62 -3.41
C PRO A 148 3.63 4.61 -4.79
N GLN A 149 3.62 5.75 -5.47
CA GLN A 149 2.99 5.90 -6.78
C GLN A 149 3.66 5.03 -7.86
N ASN A 150 4.98 4.97 -7.90
CA ASN A 150 5.69 4.14 -8.87
C ASN A 150 5.48 2.65 -8.63
N LEU A 151 5.49 2.20 -7.37
CA LEU A 151 5.19 0.81 -7.04
C LEU A 151 3.80 0.36 -7.51
N TYR A 152 2.84 1.28 -7.45
CA TYR A 152 1.47 1.04 -7.92
C TYR A 152 1.36 1.08 -9.44
N GLN A 153 1.92 2.11 -10.09
CA GLN A 153 1.78 2.36 -11.52
C GLN A 153 2.80 1.62 -12.39
N LYS A 154 3.97 1.30 -11.83
CA LYS A 154 5.11 0.70 -12.55
C LYS A 154 5.71 -0.46 -11.74
N PRO A 155 4.93 -1.49 -11.41
CA PRO A 155 5.47 -2.66 -10.72
C PRO A 155 6.55 -3.33 -11.56
N GLY A 156 7.64 -3.74 -10.94
CA GLY A 156 8.79 -4.37 -11.61
C GLY A 156 8.61 -5.85 -11.90
N ASN A 157 7.65 -6.50 -11.24
CA ASN A 157 7.34 -7.91 -11.43
C ASN A 157 5.90 -8.26 -10.99
N LEU A 158 5.46 -9.47 -11.31
CA LEU A 158 4.14 -10.00 -10.95
C LEU A 158 3.85 -9.93 -9.45
N PHE A 159 4.84 -10.24 -8.62
CA PHE A 159 4.66 -10.20 -7.18
C PHE A 159 4.32 -8.79 -6.69
N VAL A 160 5.09 -7.79 -7.09
CA VAL A 160 4.82 -6.38 -6.71
C VAL A 160 3.46 -5.93 -7.23
N ALA A 161 3.13 -6.26 -8.49
CA ALA A 161 1.86 -5.91 -9.11
C ALA A 161 0.65 -6.48 -8.36
N GLY A 162 0.72 -7.76 -7.96
CA GLY A 162 -0.33 -8.42 -7.19
C GLY A 162 -0.36 -8.02 -5.72
N PHE A 163 0.81 -7.70 -5.14
CA PHE A 163 0.90 -7.29 -3.75
C PHE A 163 0.41 -5.85 -3.53
N MET A 164 0.63 -4.94 -4.50
CA MET A 164 0.27 -3.52 -4.37
C MET A 164 -1.11 -3.24 -4.98
N GLY A 165 -2.08 -2.96 -4.11
CA GLY A 165 -3.47 -2.64 -4.47
C GLY A 165 -4.48 -3.47 -3.68
N SER A 166 -5.65 -2.85 -3.41
CA SER A 166 -6.80 -3.50 -2.76
C SER A 166 -8.09 -3.02 -3.44
N PRO A 167 -8.74 -3.91 -4.21
CA PRO A 167 -8.36 -5.30 -4.54
C PRO A 167 -7.06 -5.41 -5.34
N GLN A 168 -6.53 -6.63 -5.40
CA GLN A 168 -5.31 -6.93 -6.16
C GLN A 168 -5.54 -6.77 -7.67
N MET A 169 -4.44 -6.60 -8.43
CA MET A 169 -4.45 -6.62 -9.91
C MET A 169 -4.96 -7.97 -10.41
N ASN A 170 -5.80 -7.94 -11.45
CA ASN A 170 -6.20 -9.15 -12.15
C ASN A 170 -5.09 -9.58 -13.11
N PHE A 171 -4.84 -10.88 -13.19
CA PHE A 171 -3.85 -11.48 -14.10
C PHE A 171 -4.52 -12.47 -15.03
N LEU A 172 -4.28 -12.31 -16.33
CA LEU A 172 -4.86 -13.12 -17.39
C LEU A 172 -3.76 -13.58 -18.36
N ASP A 173 -3.78 -14.84 -18.75
CA ASP A 173 -2.92 -15.32 -19.82
C ASP A 173 -3.39 -14.71 -21.15
N ALA A 174 -2.47 -14.08 -21.88
CA ALA A 174 -2.76 -13.45 -23.16
C ALA A 174 -1.71 -13.88 -24.21
N VAL A 175 -2.18 -14.33 -25.38
CA VAL A 175 -1.32 -14.62 -26.52
C VAL A 175 -1.15 -13.34 -27.35
N ILE A 176 0.10 -12.95 -27.59
CA ILE A 176 0.40 -11.76 -28.40
C ILE A 176 0.41 -12.11 -29.87
N SER A 177 -0.37 -11.41 -30.68
CA SER A 177 -0.47 -11.63 -32.13
C SER A 177 -0.57 -10.32 -32.90
N GLU A 178 -0.30 -10.37 -34.21
CA GLU A 178 -0.51 -9.23 -35.10
C GLU A 178 -1.77 -9.40 -35.93
N LYS A 179 -2.59 -8.35 -35.99
CA LYS A 179 -3.81 -8.32 -36.81
C LYS A 179 -4.11 -6.91 -37.30
N GLY A 180 -4.29 -6.76 -38.61
CA GLY A 180 -4.67 -5.46 -39.20
C GLY A 180 -3.69 -4.32 -38.92
N GLY A 181 -2.40 -4.62 -38.75
CA GLY A 181 -1.36 -3.62 -38.44
C GLY A 181 -1.24 -3.29 -36.94
N ASN A 182 -2.14 -3.76 -36.13
CA ASN A 182 -2.11 -3.61 -34.64
C ASN A 182 -1.53 -4.86 -33.98
N LEU A 183 -0.94 -4.67 -32.81
CA LEU A 183 -0.63 -5.77 -31.92
C LEU A 183 -1.83 -6.04 -31.00
N ILE A 184 -2.17 -7.31 -30.86
CA ILE A 184 -3.35 -7.78 -30.15
C ILE A 184 -2.92 -8.70 -29.00
N ALA A 185 -3.50 -8.49 -27.83
CA ALA A 185 -3.47 -9.44 -26.71
C ALA A 185 -4.75 -10.29 -26.78
N LYS A 186 -4.60 -11.57 -27.09
CA LYS A 186 -5.74 -12.49 -27.17
C LYS A 186 -5.92 -13.22 -25.84
N VAL A 187 -7.04 -12.96 -25.15
CA VAL A 187 -7.46 -13.60 -23.92
C VAL A 187 -8.66 -14.50 -24.22
N GLY A 188 -8.44 -15.81 -24.35
CA GLY A 188 -9.47 -16.70 -24.85
C GLY A 188 -9.93 -16.33 -26.26
N GLU A 189 -11.21 -15.96 -26.41
CA GLU A 189 -11.77 -15.49 -27.67
C GLU A 189 -11.74 -13.96 -27.84
N HIS A 190 -11.36 -13.23 -26.79
CA HIS A 190 -11.34 -11.77 -26.81
C HIS A 190 -10.02 -11.23 -27.39
N GLU A 191 -10.14 -10.28 -28.29
CA GLU A 191 -9.02 -9.61 -28.93
C GLU A 191 -8.91 -8.18 -28.41
N LEU A 192 -7.86 -7.89 -27.68
CA LEU A 192 -7.61 -6.59 -27.06
C LEU A 192 -6.51 -5.84 -27.83
N VAL A 193 -6.83 -4.67 -28.36
CA VAL A 193 -5.85 -3.83 -29.07
C VAL A 193 -4.84 -3.27 -28.09
N ILE A 194 -3.57 -3.54 -28.33
CA ILE A 194 -2.47 -3.07 -27.48
C ILE A 194 -2.06 -1.66 -27.92
N PRO A 195 -1.97 -0.68 -26.98
CA PRO A 195 -1.51 0.67 -27.29
C PRO A 195 -0.10 0.69 -27.92
N ALA A 196 0.14 1.63 -28.82
CA ALA A 196 1.36 1.67 -29.64
C ALA A 196 2.67 1.63 -28.85
N ALA A 197 2.72 2.34 -27.69
CA ALA A 197 3.92 2.38 -26.85
C ALA A 197 4.24 0.99 -26.27
N LYS A 198 3.22 0.26 -25.80
CA LYS A 198 3.34 -1.10 -25.23
C LYS A 198 3.58 -2.13 -26.34
N ALA A 199 2.92 -1.95 -27.50
CA ALA A 199 3.13 -2.80 -28.67
C ALA A 199 4.60 -2.78 -29.12
N LYS A 200 5.25 -1.62 -29.09
CA LYS A 200 6.68 -1.52 -29.38
C LYS A 200 7.52 -2.34 -28.44
N ALA A 201 7.33 -2.21 -27.13
CA ALA A 201 8.10 -2.95 -26.14
C ALA A 201 7.93 -4.48 -26.29
N LEU A 202 6.69 -4.95 -26.54
CA LEU A 202 6.40 -6.36 -26.78
C LEU A 202 7.05 -6.90 -28.08
N LYS A 203 7.07 -6.11 -29.16
CA LYS A 203 7.74 -6.48 -30.40
C LYS A 203 9.26 -6.53 -30.23
N ASP A 204 9.84 -5.48 -29.67
CA ASP A 204 11.29 -5.38 -29.45
C ASP A 204 11.79 -6.49 -28.52
N GLY A 205 10.97 -6.91 -27.55
CA GLY A 205 11.22 -8.04 -26.64
C GLY A 205 10.99 -9.43 -27.27
N GLY A 206 10.49 -9.52 -28.51
CA GLY A 206 10.24 -10.79 -29.21
C GLY A 206 9.10 -11.62 -28.60
N TYR A 207 8.03 -10.94 -28.12
CA TYR A 207 6.87 -11.61 -27.51
C TYR A 207 5.75 -11.94 -28.50
N VAL A 208 5.85 -11.53 -29.76
CA VAL A 208 4.88 -11.91 -30.79
C VAL A 208 4.83 -13.43 -30.94
N GLY A 209 3.63 -14.00 -30.89
CA GLY A 209 3.40 -15.46 -30.88
C GLY A 209 3.54 -16.13 -29.51
N LYS A 210 3.97 -15.41 -28.46
CA LYS A 210 4.14 -15.97 -27.13
C LYS A 210 2.94 -15.65 -26.22
N THR A 211 2.78 -16.47 -25.18
CA THR A 211 1.88 -16.20 -24.07
C THR A 211 2.59 -15.35 -23.03
N VAL A 212 1.98 -14.24 -22.62
CA VAL A 212 2.41 -13.34 -21.55
C VAL A 212 1.31 -13.25 -20.50
N VAL A 213 1.61 -12.67 -19.34
CA VAL A 213 0.60 -12.34 -18.34
C VAL A 213 0.17 -10.88 -18.54
N LEU A 214 -1.12 -10.69 -18.84
CA LEU A 214 -1.76 -9.38 -18.87
C LEU A 214 -2.26 -9.05 -17.49
N GLY A 215 -1.77 -7.94 -16.90
CA GLY A 215 -2.25 -7.37 -15.67
C GLY A 215 -3.20 -6.21 -15.93
N ILE A 216 -4.36 -6.19 -15.27
CA ILE A 216 -5.32 -5.09 -15.31
C ILE A 216 -5.87 -4.84 -13.91
N ARG A 217 -5.86 -3.59 -13.46
CA ARG A 217 -6.38 -3.25 -12.13
C ARG A 217 -7.90 -3.23 -12.12
N PRO A 218 -8.53 -3.52 -10.97
CA PRO A 218 -10.00 -3.51 -10.85
C PRO A 218 -10.64 -2.19 -11.29
N GLU A 219 -10.01 -1.05 -11.02
CA GLU A 219 -10.50 0.29 -11.41
C GLU A 219 -10.33 0.63 -12.89
N ASP A 220 -9.53 -0.15 -13.61
CA ASP A 220 -9.29 0.02 -15.05
C ASP A 220 -10.16 -0.92 -15.91
N ILE A 221 -11.18 -1.53 -15.28
CA ILE A 221 -12.23 -2.31 -15.92
C ILE A 221 -13.52 -1.50 -15.86
N HIS A 222 -14.06 -1.15 -17.01
CA HIS A 222 -15.19 -0.23 -17.11
C HIS A 222 -16.44 -0.89 -17.70
N ASP A 223 -17.59 -0.69 -17.05
CA ASP A 223 -18.93 -1.13 -17.49
C ASP A 223 -19.77 0.02 -18.09
N SER A 224 -19.23 1.24 -18.09
CA SER A 224 -19.93 2.39 -18.63
C SER A 224 -20.02 2.35 -20.16
N GLN A 225 -21.21 2.61 -20.71
CA GLN A 225 -21.47 2.60 -22.14
C GLN A 225 -20.54 3.55 -22.90
N MET A 226 -20.31 4.73 -22.37
CA MET A 226 -19.42 5.73 -22.96
C MET A 226 -17.99 5.21 -23.13
N PHE A 227 -17.45 4.52 -22.13
CA PHE A 227 -16.09 3.97 -22.22
C PHE A 227 -16.04 2.78 -23.19
N ILE A 228 -17.05 1.91 -23.15
CA ILE A 228 -17.15 0.75 -24.01
C ILE A 228 -17.19 1.17 -25.50
N GLU A 229 -17.97 2.21 -25.83
CA GLU A 229 -18.08 2.73 -27.21
C GLU A 229 -16.80 3.43 -27.68
N ALA A 230 -16.05 4.04 -26.76
CA ALA A 230 -14.78 4.70 -27.08
C ALA A 230 -13.59 3.71 -27.17
N SER A 231 -13.75 2.49 -26.65
CA SER A 231 -12.68 1.49 -26.64
C SER A 231 -12.33 1.02 -28.05
N PRO A 232 -11.03 0.93 -28.41
CA PRO A 232 -10.61 0.37 -29.69
C PRO A 232 -10.83 -1.15 -29.79
N SER A 233 -11.05 -1.83 -28.66
CA SER A 233 -11.32 -3.27 -28.57
C SER A 233 -12.83 -3.52 -28.53
N ALA A 234 -13.26 -4.67 -29.08
CA ALA A 234 -14.64 -5.10 -28.91
C ALA A 234 -14.97 -5.31 -27.41
N PRO A 235 -16.18 -4.96 -26.97
CA PRO A 235 -16.57 -5.18 -25.58
C PRO A 235 -16.59 -6.68 -25.26
N MET A 236 -16.16 -7.00 -24.03
CA MET A 236 -16.27 -8.32 -23.47
C MET A 236 -17.60 -8.48 -22.76
N THR A 237 -18.06 -9.73 -22.64
CA THR A 237 -19.28 -10.08 -21.92
C THR A 237 -19.01 -11.19 -20.94
N SER A 238 -19.63 -11.12 -19.78
CA SER A 238 -19.61 -12.17 -18.77
C SER A 238 -20.89 -12.13 -17.93
N VAL A 239 -21.01 -13.01 -16.94
CA VAL A 239 -22.08 -13.01 -15.96
C VAL A 239 -21.51 -12.65 -14.59
N VAL A 240 -22.13 -11.68 -13.90
CA VAL A 240 -21.72 -11.27 -12.55
C VAL A 240 -22.00 -12.42 -11.57
N LYS A 241 -20.95 -12.96 -10.95
CA LYS A 241 -21.05 -14.02 -9.94
C LYS A 241 -21.34 -13.48 -8.56
N VAL A 242 -20.66 -12.36 -8.20
CA VAL A 242 -20.82 -11.69 -6.91
C VAL A 242 -20.87 -10.18 -7.13
N TYR A 243 -21.72 -9.52 -6.37
CA TYR A 243 -21.88 -8.08 -6.30
C TYR A 243 -21.65 -7.63 -4.85
N GLU A 244 -20.67 -6.77 -4.61
CA GLU A 244 -20.37 -6.20 -3.29
C GLU A 244 -20.49 -4.69 -3.33
N LEU A 245 -21.44 -4.13 -2.56
CA LEU A 245 -21.59 -2.68 -2.38
C LEU A 245 -20.84 -2.23 -1.12
N LEU A 246 -19.80 -1.44 -1.31
CA LEU A 246 -18.99 -0.86 -0.23
C LEU A 246 -19.26 0.64 -0.02
N GLY A 247 -20.49 1.09 -0.26
CA GLY A 247 -20.91 2.47 -0.11
C GLY A 247 -20.55 3.35 -1.32
N ALA A 248 -19.32 3.82 -1.38
CA ALA A 248 -18.85 4.72 -2.45
C ALA A 248 -18.37 3.97 -3.72
N GLU A 249 -18.24 2.66 -3.67
CA GLU A 249 -17.77 1.81 -4.77
C GLU A 249 -18.45 0.46 -4.75
N VAL A 250 -18.47 -0.21 -5.90
CA VAL A 250 -18.99 -1.56 -6.08
C VAL A 250 -17.89 -2.45 -6.65
N PHE A 251 -17.73 -3.65 -6.09
CA PHE A 251 -16.93 -4.70 -6.69
C PHE A 251 -17.84 -5.73 -7.37
N LEU A 252 -17.52 -6.00 -8.63
CA LEU A 252 -18.14 -7.05 -9.43
C LEU A 252 -17.12 -8.15 -9.65
N TYR A 253 -17.53 -9.39 -9.36
CA TYR A 253 -16.72 -10.58 -9.60
C TYR A 253 -17.35 -11.39 -10.71
N PHE A 254 -16.58 -11.70 -11.75
CA PHE A 254 -17.00 -12.47 -12.90
C PHE A 254 -15.82 -13.21 -13.53
N ASP A 255 -16.07 -14.12 -14.46
CA ASP A 255 -14.99 -14.86 -15.12
C ASP A 255 -14.67 -14.29 -16.49
N VAL A 256 -13.40 -14.30 -16.85
CA VAL A 256 -12.88 -14.08 -18.19
C VAL A 256 -11.97 -15.24 -18.54
N ASN A 257 -12.38 -16.03 -19.55
CA ASN A 257 -11.64 -17.22 -19.99
C ASN A 257 -11.24 -18.18 -18.84
N GLY A 258 -12.19 -18.41 -17.91
CA GLY A 258 -11.98 -19.32 -16.76
C GLY A 258 -11.20 -18.73 -15.59
N THR A 259 -10.72 -17.49 -15.71
CA THR A 259 -10.06 -16.76 -14.62
C THR A 259 -11.03 -15.81 -13.97
N GLN A 260 -11.11 -15.84 -12.64
CA GLN A 260 -11.91 -14.86 -11.89
C GLN A 260 -11.30 -13.47 -11.98
N VAL A 261 -12.13 -12.50 -12.34
CA VAL A 261 -11.77 -11.09 -12.48
C VAL A 261 -12.61 -10.27 -11.51
N THR A 262 -11.99 -9.28 -10.88
CA THR A 262 -12.63 -8.28 -10.04
C THR A 262 -12.62 -6.94 -10.76
N ALA A 263 -13.78 -6.32 -10.94
CA ALA A 263 -13.89 -4.93 -11.41
C ALA A 263 -14.37 -4.03 -10.27
N ARG A 264 -13.80 -2.82 -10.19
CA ARG A 264 -14.29 -1.75 -9.33
C ARG A 264 -15.04 -0.72 -10.16
N VAL A 265 -16.35 -0.66 -9.97
CA VAL A 265 -17.24 0.17 -10.78
C VAL A 265 -17.98 1.20 -9.93
N ASP A 266 -18.58 2.18 -10.61
CA ASP A 266 -19.40 3.22 -9.97
C ASP A 266 -20.63 2.59 -9.26
N PRO A 267 -21.04 3.03 -8.07
CA PRO A 267 -22.23 2.54 -7.38
C PRO A 267 -23.54 2.67 -8.16
N ARG A 268 -23.57 3.49 -9.22
CA ARG A 268 -24.71 3.65 -10.13
C ARG A 268 -24.83 2.50 -11.14
N THR A 269 -23.89 1.54 -11.14
CA THR A 269 -24.02 0.35 -11.99
C THR A 269 -25.35 -0.34 -11.74
N THR A 270 -26.00 -0.77 -12.81
CA THR A 270 -27.27 -1.53 -12.75
C THR A 270 -27.03 -3.03 -12.62
N ALA A 271 -25.80 -3.50 -12.84
CA ALA A 271 -25.44 -4.90 -12.79
C ALA A 271 -25.61 -5.49 -11.38
N LYS A 272 -26.22 -6.67 -11.30
CA LYS A 272 -26.42 -7.44 -10.06
C LYS A 272 -25.93 -8.87 -10.26
N THR A 273 -25.83 -9.63 -9.18
CA THR A 273 -25.49 -11.06 -9.25
C THR A 273 -26.45 -11.81 -10.16
N GLY A 274 -25.90 -12.54 -11.12
CA GLY A 274 -26.63 -13.28 -12.15
C GLY A 274 -26.90 -12.51 -13.44
N ASP A 275 -26.69 -11.19 -13.46
CA ASP A 275 -26.91 -10.38 -14.65
C ASP A 275 -25.75 -10.53 -15.66
N PRO A 276 -26.04 -10.47 -16.95
CA PRO A 276 -25.01 -10.30 -17.98
C PRO A 276 -24.40 -8.89 -17.87
N ILE A 277 -23.09 -8.81 -17.94
CA ILE A 277 -22.35 -7.54 -17.95
C ILE A 277 -21.58 -7.40 -19.25
N LYS A 278 -21.59 -6.19 -19.83
CA LYS A 278 -20.65 -5.78 -20.87
C LYS A 278 -19.60 -4.87 -20.23
N PHE A 279 -18.35 -5.06 -20.60
CA PHE A 279 -17.24 -4.27 -20.03
C PHE A 279 -16.08 -4.16 -21.03
N ALA A 280 -15.19 -3.22 -20.77
CA ALA A 280 -13.93 -3.08 -21.52
C ALA A 280 -12.78 -2.82 -20.55
N PHE A 281 -11.57 -3.25 -20.92
CA PHE A 281 -10.33 -2.94 -20.21
C PHE A 281 -9.74 -1.64 -20.74
N ASP A 282 -9.28 -0.77 -19.84
CA ASP A 282 -8.42 0.36 -20.22
C ASP A 282 -7.01 -0.16 -20.53
N MET A 283 -6.77 -0.46 -21.79
CA MET A 283 -5.50 -1.03 -22.24
C MET A 283 -4.33 -0.05 -22.12
N GLU A 284 -4.58 1.26 -22.00
CA GLU A 284 -3.55 2.25 -21.67
C GLU A 284 -2.99 2.04 -20.25
N LYS A 285 -3.79 1.46 -19.35
CA LYS A 285 -3.43 1.13 -17.96
C LYS A 285 -3.02 -0.31 -17.75
N SER A 286 -3.03 -1.13 -18.82
CA SER A 286 -2.63 -2.54 -18.71
C SER A 286 -1.14 -2.69 -18.45
N HIS A 287 -0.77 -3.82 -17.87
CA HIS A 287 0.61 -4.23 -17.61
C HIS A 287 0.88 -5.56 -18.32
N PHE A 288 2.09 -5.75 -18.80
CA PHE A 288 2.49 -7.02 -19.41
C PHE A 288 3.72 -7.58 -18.70
N PHE A 289 3.63 -8.85 -18.32
CA PHE A 289 4.70 -9.56 -17.62
C PHE A 289 5.12 -10.80 -18.41
N ASP A 290 6.39 -11.08 -18.37
CA ASP A 290 6.92 -12.32 -18.91
C ASP A 290 6.46 -13.50 -18.04
N LYS A 291 5.93 -14.54 -18.67
CA LYS A 291 5.29 -15.66 -17.97
C LYS A 291 6.30 -16.55 -17.21
N GLU A 292 7.53 -16.62 -17.68
CA GLU A 292 8.58 -17.50 -17.09
C GLU A 292 9.37 -16.77 -16.00
N THR A 293 9.78 -15.54 -16.30
CA THR A 293 10.62 -14.76 -15.37
C THR A 293 9.81 -13.93 -14.37
N GLU A 294 8.49 -13.78 -14.59
CA GLU A 294 7.59 -12.92 -13.84
C GLU A 294 7.96 -11.42 -13.90
N LEU A 295 8.95 -11.03 -14.69
CA LEU A 295 9.40 -9.65 -14.82
C LEU A 295 8.45 -8.84 -15.70
N THR A 296 8.36 -7.55 -15.42
CA THR A 296 7.57 -6.61 -16.23
C THR A 296 8.22 -6.42 -17.60
N ILE A 297 7.44 -6.61 -18.66
CA ILE A 297 7.82 -6.28 -20.04
C ILE A 297 7.55 -4.80 -20.29
N CYS A 298 6.34 -4.36 -19.95
CA CYS A 298 5.93 -2.94 -19.99
C CYS A 298 4.74 -2.65 -19.07
N ASN A 299 4.69 -1.41 -18.61
CA ASN A 299 3.65 -0.86 -17.75
C ASN A 299 2.77 0.15 -18.50
#